data_289342666f51a45920055a81df7d25b2
#
_entry.id   289342666f51a45920055a81df7d25b2
#
_cell.length_a   1.000
_cell.length_b   1.000
_cell.length_c   1.000
_cell.angle_alpha   90.00
_cell.angle_beta   90.00
_cell.angle_gamma   90.00
#
_symmetry.space_group_name_H-M   'P 1'
#
loop_
_entity.id
_entity.type
_entity.pdbx_description
1 polymer ?
#
loop_
_entity_poly.entity_id
_entity_poly.type
_entity_poly.pdbx_seq_one_letter_code
_entity_poly.pdbx_strand_id
1 'polypeptide(L)'
;GCFEEEGFDSPYYQSLYEDGKVKALNLGVDFTADDFKSGLADGLRFFAENEGPYLVHCTEGKDRAGFVSALLSCFMGADFDEVVNDYMTTYVNYYHLTEDSEQYAAVKNSNIVSILEAITGSEKGADLSKVDLAKAAGEYLADIGLSEEEAAALKDNLSKDYELPAPAEEPGEEEPAEETPAEEPEEQPAGEPAPSTPSSEDAPAAAETPAEEAPAAE
;
A
#
# COMPACT_ATOMS: atom_id res chain seq x y z
N GLY A 1 17.64 0.68 -8.77
CA GLY A 1 16.70 1.21 -7.89
C GLY A 1 16.71 2.71 -7.78
N CYS A 2 15.55 3.25 -7.51
CA CYS A 2 15.35 4.67 -7.34
C CYS A 2 16.03 5.30 -6.12
N PHE A 3 16.75 4.53 -5.31
CA PHE A 3 17.44 5.03 -4.11
C PHE A 3 18.93 5.34 -4.32
N GLU A 4 19.52 4.90 -5.43
CA GLU A 4 20.97 5.01 -5.61
C GLU A 4 21.40 6.23 -6.45
N GLU A 5 20.50 6.83 -7.22
CA GLU A 5 20.84 7.88 -8.18
C GLU A 5 20.54 9.31 -7.71
N GLU A 6 19.59 9.51 -6.78
CA GLU A 6 19.14 10.86 -6.38
C GLU A 6 19.52 11.24 -4.94
N GLY A 7 20.11 10.33 -4.17
CA GLY A 7 20.39 10.56 -2.74
C GLY A 7 19.12 10.47 -1.89
N PHE A 8 19.26 10.79 -0.61
CA PHE A 8 18.17 10.76 0.36
C PHE A 8 17.86 12.17 0.83
N ASP A 9 16.61 12.59 0.78
CA ASP A 9 16.18 13.89 1.34
C ASP A 9 16.25 13.91 2.87
N SER A 10 16.17 12.73 3.50
CA SER A 10 16.26 12.58 4.95
C SER A 10 17.62 12.04 5.38
N PRO A 11 18.44 12.81 6.11
CA PRO A 11 19.70 12.32 6.68
C PRO A 11 19.51 11.12 7.62
N TYR A 12 18.38 11.05 8.32
CA TYR A 12 18.03 9.92 9.19
C TYR A 12 17.82 8.65 8.38
N TYR A 13 17.03 8.72 7.29
CA TYR A 13 16.81 7.57 6.42
C TYR A 13 18.11 7.13 5.74
N GLN A 14 18.95 8.09 5.31
CA GLN A 14 20.26 7.78 4.77
C GLN A 14 21.12 7.00 5.76
N SER A 15 21.13 7.40 7.04
CA SER A 15 21.90 6.68 8.05
C SER A 15 21.42 5.24 8.26
N LEU A 16 20.10 5.01 8.23
CA LEU A 16 19.55 3.66 8.33
C LEU A 16 19.95 2.79 7.13
N TYR A 17 20.00 3.38 5.94
CA TYR A 17 20.42 2.68 4.73
C TYR A 17 21.92 2.33 4.78
N GLU A 18 22.77 3.27 5.18
CA GLU A 18 24.21 3.07 5.34
C GLU A 18 24.53 2.04 6.43
N ASP A 19 23.73 1.99 7.49
CA ASP A 19 23.82 0.98 8.56
C ASP A 19 23.28 -0.41 8.17
N GLY A 20 22.78 -0.57 6.93
CA GLY A 20 22.21 -1.84 6.48
C GLY A 20 20.85 -2.19 7.10
N LYS A 21 20.18 -1.21 7.69
CA LYS A 21 18.85 -1.36 8.33
C LYS A 21 17.68 -1.19 7.38
N VAL A 22 17.94 -1.02 6.08
CA VAL A 22 16.93 -0.86 5.04
C VAL A 22 17.08 -1.96 4.00
N LYS A 23 15.99 -2.66 3.72
CA LYS A 23 15.90 -3.68 2.68
C LYS A 23 14.89 -3.24 1.63
N ALA A 24 15.37 -2.76 0.48
CA ALA A 24 14.52 -2.40 -0.66
C ALA A 24 14.22 -3.66 -1.49
N LEU A 25 12.94 -4.06 -1.57
CA LEU A 25 12.53 -5.29 -2.24
C LEU A 25 12.05 -5.06 -3.68
N ASN A 26 11.54 -3.87 -4.00
CA ASN A 26 11.03 -3.48 -5.32
C ASN A 26 9.99 -4.45 -5.91
N LEU A 27 9.10 -4.97 -5.08
CA LEU A 27 8.10 -5.97 -5.46
C LEU A 27 6.95 -5.36 -6.25
N GLY A 28 6.43 -6.11 -7.21
CA GLY A 28 5.16 -5.84 -7.89
C GLY A 28 3.95 -6.06 -6.98
N VAL A 29 2.75 -6.01 -7.56
CA VAL A 29 1.46 -6.23 -6.85
C VAL A 29 0.82 -7.57 -7.22
N ASP A 30 1.49 -8.40 -8.01
CA ASP A 30 1.04 -9.77 -8.28
C ASP A 30 1.57 -10.69 -7.18
N PHE A 31 0.75 -10.93 -6.16
CA PHE A 31 1.09 -11.74 -4.99
C PHE A 31 1.29 -13.22 -5.31
N THR A 32 0.91 -13.66 -6.51
CA THR A 32 1.08 -15.05 -6.94
C THR A 32 2.37 -15.29 -7.71
N ALA A 33 3.01 -14.22 -8.19
CA ALA A 33 4.23 -14.27 -8.97
C ALA A 33 5.44 -14.78 -8.17
N ASP A 34 6.31 -15.54 -8.81
CA ASP A 34 7.48 -16.13 -8.16
C ASP A 34 8.48 -15.08 -7.67
N ASP A 35 8.62 -13.95 -8.39
CA ASP A 35 9.45 -12.83 -7.99
C ASP A 35 8.91 -12.13 -6.75
N PHE A 36 7.58 -11.98 -6.63
CA PHE A 36 6.96 -11.47 -5.41
C PHE A 36 7.25 -12.38 -4.23
N LYS A 37 6.98 -13.68 -4.36
CA LYS A 37 7.19 -14.69 -3.31
C LYS A 37 8.65 -14.76 -2.85
N SER A 38 9.57 -14.78 -3.80
CA SER A 38 11.01 -14.81 -3.53
C SER A 38 11.47 -13.55 -2.79
N GLY A 39 11.07 -12.37 -3.26
CA GLY A 39 11.44 -11.12 -2.62
C GLY A 39 10.76 -10.91 -1.28
N LEU A 40 9.52 -11.40 -1.10
CA LEU A 40 8.86 -11.44 0.20
C LEU A 40 9.66 -12.30 1.20
N ALA A 41 10.07 -13.50 0.79
CA ALA A 41 10.91 -14.35 1.63
C ALA A 41 12.21 -13.65 2.05
N ASP A 42 12.85 -12.92 1.14
CA ASP A 42 14.08 -12.16 1.46
C ASP A 42 13.81 -11.03 2.47
N GLY A 43 12.65 -10.36 2.37
CA GLY A 43 12.23 -9.35 3.34
C GLY A 43 11.96 -9.94 4.72
N LEU A 44 11.31 -11.10 4.78
CA LEU A 44 11.02 -11.78 6.05
C LEU A 44 12.27 -12.37 6.70
N ARG A 45 13.23 -12.86 5.92
CA ARG A 45 14.57 -13.23 6.43
C ARG A 45 15.29 -12.04 7.05
N PHE A 46 15.20 -10.88 6.39
CA PHE A 46 15.76 -9.66 6.95
C PHE A 46 15.17 -9.33 8.34
N PHE A 47 13.88 -9.56 8.56
CA PHE A 47 13.27 -9.42 9.89
C PHE A 47 13.72 -10.52 10.87
N ALA A 48 13.88 -11.74 10.40
CA ALA A 48 14.38 -12.84 11.23
C ALA A 48 15.83 -12.63 11.70
N GLU A 49 16.65 -11.96 10.88
CA GLU A 49 18.07 -11.72 11.12
C GLU A 49 18.36 -10.42 11.90
N ASN A 50 17.40 -9.51 11.97
CA ASN A 50 17.59 -8.20 12.58
C ASN A 50 16.57 -7.97 13.70
N GLU A 51 16.96 -7.22 14.73
CA GLU A 51 16.04 -6.81 15.79
C GLU A 51 15.20 -5.62 15.33
N GLY A 52 13.93 -5.58 15.78
CA GLY A 52 13.01 -4.48 15.52
C GLY A 52 13.33 -3.18 16.28
N PRO A 53 12.45 -2.19 16.22
CA PRO A 53 11.14 -2.26 15.57
C PRO A 53 11.21 -2.27 14.05
N TYR A 54 10.19 -2.84 13.41
CA TYR A 54 10.14 -2.96 11.95
C TYR A 54 9.11 -2.02 11.34
N LEU A 55 9.42 -1.47 10.17
CA LEU A 55 8.50 -0.72 9.34
C LEU A 55 8.42 -1.36 7.95
N VAL A 56 7.23 -1.73 7.54
CA VAL A 56 6.93 -2.15 6.17
C VAL A 56 6.16 -1.05 5.47
N HIS A 57 6.65 -0.60 4.33
CA HIS A 57 5.94 0.39 3.54
C HIS A 57 5.91 0.05 2.04
N CYS A 58 4.97 0.60 1.34
CA CYS A 58 4.91 0.62 -0.12
C CYS A 58 4.46 2.03 -0.55
N THR A 59 3.92 2.18 -1.76
CA THR A 59 3.50 3.51 -2.25
C THR A 59 2.33 4.08 -1.46
N GLU A 60 1.28 3.26 -1.19
CA GLU A 60 0.05 3.70 -0.49
C GLU A 60 -0.19 2.98 0.84
N GLY A 61 0.65 2.02 1.21
CA GLY A 61 0.52 1.26 2.45
C GLY A 61 -0.54 0.16 2.46
N LYS A 62 -1.43 0.09 1.47
CA LYS A 62 -2.59 -0.81 1.48
C LYS A 62 -2.39 -2.17 0.79
N ASP A 63 -1.66 -2.21 -0.33
CA ASP A 63 -1.56 -3.43 -1.14
C ASP A 63 -0.39 -4.31 -0.67
N ARG A 64 0.84 -3.98 -1.03
CA ARG A 64 2.04 -4.76 -0.68
C ARG A 64 2.32 -4.78 0.81
N ALA A 65 2.28 -3.63 1.46
CA ALA A 65 2.42 -3.54 2.91
C ALA A 65 1.23 -4.21 3.62
N GLY A 66 0.00 -4.05 3.10
CA GLY A 66 -1.19 -4.71 3.61
C GLY A 66 -1.12 -6.24 3.52
N PHE A 67 -0.57 -6.78 2.42
CA PHE A 67 -0.30 -8.22 2.29
C PHE A 67 0.66 -8.72 3.37
N VAL A 68 1.78 -8.02 3.57
CA VAL A 68 2.78 -8.39 4.59
C VAL A 68 2.16 -8.32 5.99
N SER A 69 1.44 -7.25 6.31
CA SER A 69 0.77 -7.11 7.62
C SER A 69 -0.24 -8.21 7.87
N ALA A 70 -1.09 -8.53 6.88
CA ALA A 70 -2.06 -9.61 6.99
C ALA A 70 -1.38 -10.99 7.21
N LEU A 71 -0.33 -11.29 6.44
CA LEU A 71 0.44 -12.52 6.58
C LEU A 71 1.06 -12.64 7.97
N LEU A 72 1.72 -11.58 8.44
CA LEU A 72 2.36 -11.58 9.76
C LEU A 72 1.33 -11.65 10.90
N SER A 73 0.20 -10.96 10.78
CA SER A 73 -0.89 -11.04 11.75
C SER A 73 -1.45 -12.47 11.85
N CYS A 74 -1.71 -13.12 10.71
CA CYS A 74 -2.10 -14.54 10.70
C CYS A 74 -1.03 -15.41 11.36
N PHE A 75 0.24 -15.24 10.99
CA PHE A 75 1.35 -16.03 11.52
C PHE A 75 1.53 -15.86 13.05
N MET A 76 1.23 -14.67 13.56
CA MET A 76 1.25 -14.38 15.00
C MET A 76 -0.02 -14.81 15.74
N GLY A 77 -1.02 -15.32 15.04
CA GLY A 77 -2.19 -15.96 15.63
C GLY A 77 -3.45 -15.10 15.69
N ALA A 78 -3.49 -13.99 14.96
CA ALA A 78 -4.71 -13.21 14.81
C ALA A 78 -5.79 -14.02 14.08
N ASP A 79 -7.04 -13.85 14.49
CA ASP A 79 -8.18 -14.47 13.84
C ASP A 79 -8.65 -13.70 12.59
N PHE A 80 -9.63 -14.28 11.88
CA PHE A 80 -10.13 -13.71 10.63
C PHE A 80 -10.66 -12.27 10.81
N ASP A 81 -11.41 -12.03 11.88
CA ASP A 81 -12.02 -10.71 12.08
C ASP A 81 -10.98 -9.68 12.50
N GLU A 82 -9.99 -10.05 13.30
CA GLU A 82 -8.86 -9.19 13.67
C GLU A 82 -8.05 -8.76 12.43
N VAL A 83 -7.67 -9.70 11.57
CA VAL A 83 -6.90 -9.41 10.34
C VAL A 83 -7.70 -8.54 9.38
N VAL A 84 -8.99 -8.85 9.19
CA VAL A 84 -9.87 -8.07 8.31
C VAL A 84 -10.06 -6.65 8.85
N ASN A 85 -10.30 -6.49 10.15
CA ASN A 85 -10.54 -5.19 10.75
C ASN A 85 -9.28 -4.31 10.68
N ASP A 86 -8.12 -4.87 10.96
CA ASP A 86 -6.84 -4.16 10.83
C ASP A 86 -6.64 -3.63 9.39
N TYR A 87 -6.75 -4.50 8.41
CA TYR A 87 -6.61 -4.13 7.00
C TYR A 87 -7.61 -3.06 6.58
N MET A 88 -8.89 -3.24 6.93
CA MET A 88 -9.96 -2.32 6.53
C MET A 88 -9.91 -0.97 7.25
N THR A 89 -9.18 -0.84 8.37
CA THR A 89 -8.94 0.42 9.07
C THR A 89 -8.35 1.48 8.13
N THR A 90 -7.47 1.10 7.21
CA THR A 90 -6.94 2.00 6.17
C THR A 90 -8.05 2.58 5.31
N TYR A 91 -9.03 1.77 4.93
CA TYR A 91 -10.13 2.21 4.07
C TYR A 91 -11.15 3.07 4.81
N VAL A 92 -11.35 2.83 6.10
CA VAL A 92 -12.19 3.70 6.95
C VAL A 92 -11.50 5.04 7.17
N ASN A 93 -10.24 5.05 7.58
CA ASN A 93 -9.55 6.26 8.01
C ASN A 93 -9.08 7.13 6.83
N TYR A 94 -8.52 6.54 5.79
CA TYR A 94 -7.94 7.28 4.67
C TYR A 94 -8.92 7.51 3.52
N TYR A 95 -9.72 6.48 3.19
CA TYR A 95 -10.70 6.58 2.09
C TYR A 95 -12.11 6.92 2.58
N HIS A 96 -12.32 7.06 3.90
CA HIS A 96 -13.58 7.44 4.53
C HIS A 96 -14.77 6.52 4.18
N LEU A 97 -14.49 5.22 3.97
CA LEU A 97 -15.54 4.25 3.74
C LEU A 97 -16.29 3.97 5.05
N THR A 98 -17.60 3.86 4.97
CA THR A 98 -18.44 3.42 6.10
C THR A 98 -18.61 1.90 6.07
N GLU A 99 -18.51 1.26 7.23
CA GLU A 99 -18.50 -0.21 7.37
C GLU A 99 -19.76 -0.90 6.84
N ASP A 100 -20.89 -0.20 6.83
CA ASP A 100 -22.18 -0.69 6.32
C ASP A 100 -22.41 -0.42 4.83
N SER A 101 -21.43 0.18 4.13
CA SER A 101 -21.55 0.50 2.72
C SER A 101 -21.29 -0.71 1.81
N GLU A 102 -21.97 -0.74 0.65
CA GLU A 102 -21.69 -1.72 -0.40
C GLU A 102 -20.23 -1.63 -0.89
N GLN A 103 -19.67 -0.43 -0.88
CA GLN A 103 -18.28 -0.19 -1.29
C GLN A 103 -17.30 -0.82 -0.30
N TYR A 104 -17.55 -0.70 1.01
CA TYR A 104 -16.74 -1.38 2.02
C TYR A 104 -16.76 -2.90 1.83
N ALA A 105 -17.95 -3.48 1.65
CA ALA A 105 -18.08 -4.91 1.40
C ALA A 105 -17.38 -5.36 0.10
N ALA A 106 -17.45 -4.55 -0.96
CA ALA A 106 -16.77 -4.84 -2.22
C ALA A 106 -15.23 -4.82 -2.04
N VAL A 107 -14.69 -3.78 -1.39
CA VAL A 107 -13.24 -3.66 -1.11
C VAL A 107 -12.76 -4.80 -0.21
N LYS A 108 -13.49 -5.09 0.88
CA LYS A 108 -13.17 -6.21 1.77
C LYS A 108 -13.01 -7.51 0.97
N ASN A 109 -13.98 -7.83 0.13
CA ASN A 109 -13.98 -9.09 -0.64
C ASN A 109 -12.91 -9.13 -1.74
N SER A 110 -12.67 -8.01 -2.42
CA SER A 110 -11.70 -7.97 -3.53
C SER A 110 -10.25 -7.88 -3.05
N ASN A 111 -10.01 -7.39 -1.85
CA ASN A 111 -8.66 -7.17 -1.34
C ASN A 111 -8.32 -8.14 -0.22
N ILE A 112 -8.71 -7.86 1.04
CA ILE A 112 -8.21 -8.67 2.18
C ILE A 112 -8.70 -10.12 2.13
N VAL A 113 -9.94 -10.39 1.70
CA VAL A 113 -10.40 -11.76 1.56
C VAL A 113 -9.59 -12.49 0.49
N SER A 114 -9.30 -11.84 -0.64
CA SER A 114 -8.45 -12.43 -1.70
C SER A 114 -7.00 -12.64 -1.25
N ILE A 115 -6.46 -11.76 -0.41
CA ILE A 115 -5.14 -11.93 0.21
C ILE A 115 -5.16 -13.18 1.11
N LEU A 116 -6.16 -13.33 1.96
CA LEU A 116 -6.30 -14.48 2.85
C LEU A 116 -6.54 -15.78 2.08
N GLU A 117 -7.31 -15.76 0.99
CA GLU A 117 -7.44 -16.90 0.08
C GLU A 117 -6.08 -17.32 -0.49
N ALA A 118 -5.25 -16.36 -0.89
CA ALA A 118 -3.90 -16.64 -1.41
C ALA A 118 -2.95 -17.19 -0.33
N ILE A 119 -2.98 -16.66 0.89
CA ILE A 119 -2.16 -17.13 2.02
C ILE A 119 -2.57 -18.54 2.45
N THR A 120 -3.88 -18.81 2.50
CA THR A 120 -4.39 -20.10 2.99
C THR A 120 -4.48 -21.18 1.92
N GLY A 121 -4.29 -20.83 0.64
CA GLY A 121 -4.54 -21.72 -0.49
C GLY A 121 -6.01 -22.13 -0.62
N SER A 122 -6.92 -21.38 -0.02
CA SER A 122 -8.35 -21.69 -0.06
C SER A 122 -8.96 -21.32 -1.41
N GLU A 123 -10.03 -22.05 -1.79
CA GLU A 123 -10.80 -21.70 -2.97
C GLU A 123 -11.53 -20.37 -2.78
N LYS A 124 -11.73 -19.63 -3.87
CA LYS A 124 -12.46 -18.36 -3.86
C LYS A 124 -13.85 -18.50 -3.25
N GLY A 125 -14.13 -17.69 -2.24
CA GLY A 125 -15.40 -17.68 -1.52
C GLY A 125 -15.50 -18.73 -0.41
N ALA A 126 -14.39 -19.35 -0.02
CA ALA A 126 -14.35 -20.22 1.15
C ALA A 126 -14.67 -19.46 2.43
N ASP A 127 -15.22 -20.15 3.42
CA ASP A 127 -15.46 -19.58 4.76
C ASP A 127 -14.15 -19.56 5.56
N LEU A 128 -13.40 -18.48 5.39
CA LEU A 128 -12.09 -18.30 6.00
C LEU A 128 -12.12 -18.15 7.53
N SER A 129 -13.27 -17.83 8.12
CA SER A 129 -13.41 -17.76 9.58
C SER A 129 -13.25 -19.12 10.29
N LYS A 130 -13.27 -20.21 9.52
CA LYS A 130 -13.09 -21.59 10.00
C LYS A 130 -11.69 -22.16 9.72
N VAL A 131 -10.85 -21.39 9.05
CA VAL A 131 -9.49 -21.80 8.71
C VAL A 131 -8.55 -21.45 9.86
N ASP A 132 -7.65 -22.35 10.20
CA ASP A 132 -6.52 -22.05 11.10
C ASP A 132 -5.52 -21.18 10.34
N LEU A 133 -5.69 -19.85 10.48
CA LEU A 133 -4.89 -18.86 9.75
C LEU A 133 -3.42 -18.92 10.18
N ALA A 134 -3.14 -19.20 11.45
CA ALA A 134 -1.75 -19.26 11.94
C ALA A 134 -1.01 -20.45 11.32
N LYS A 135 -1.67 -21.60 11.24
CA LYS A 135 -1.13 -22.79 10.57
C LYS A 135 -0.92 -22.53 9.09
N ALA A 136 -1.94 -21.98 8.42
CA ALA A 136 -1.88 -21.71 6.98
C ALA A 136 -0.78 -20.68 6.63
N ALA A 137 -0.63 -19.63 7.44
CA ALA A 137 0.46 -18.67 7.28
C ALA A 137 1.84 -19.32 7.45
N GLY A 138 2.01 -20.21 8.43
CA GLY A 138 3.25 -20.98 8.59
C GLY A 138 3.56 -21.88 7.39
N GLU A 139 2.55 -22.54 6.83
CA GLU A 139 2.68 -23.34 5.60
C GLU A 139 3.06 -22.44 4.39
N TYR A 140 2.41 -21.28 4.26
CA TYR A 140 2.75 -20.30 3.22
C TYR A 140 4.20 -19.81 3.33
N LEU A 141 4.68 -19.51 4.55
CA LEU A 141 6.08 -19.12 4.77
C LEU A 141 7.06 -20.21 4.32
N ALA A 142 6.76 -21.47 4.61
CA ALA A 142 7.55 -22.60 4.15
C ALA A 142 7.53 -22.74 2.62
N ASP A 143 6.36 -22.57 2.00
CA ASP A 143 6.18 -22.66 0.54
C ASP A 143 6.94 -21.57 -0.23
N ILE A 144 7.09 -20.37 0.35
CA ILE A 144 7.90 -19.31 -0.24
C ILE A 144 9.39 -19.43 0.09
N GLY A 145 9.79 -20.44 0.86
CA GLY A 145 11.17 -20.85 1.08
C GLY A 145 11.81 -20.39 2.39
N LEU A 146 11.03 -19.99 3.41
CA LEU A 146 11.56 -19.81 4.76
C LEU A 146 11.78 -21.19 5.42
N SER A 147 12.91 -21.36 6.05
CA SER A 147 13.15 -22.52 6.90
C SER A 147 12.39 -22.44 8.22
N GLU A 148 12.23 -23.57 8.91
CA GLU A 148 11.62 -23.60 10.26
C GLU A 148 12.41 -22.71 11.26
N GLU A 149 13.74 -22.65 11.12
CA GLU A 149 14.60 -21.83 11.98
C GLU A 149 14.39 -20.34 11.71
N GLU A 150 14.30 -19.92 10.42
CA GLU A 150 14.00 -18.54 10.03
C GLU A 150 12.60 -18.12 10.48
N ALA A 151 11.60 -18.97 10.31
CA ALA A 151 10.24 -18.70 10.76
C ALA A 151 10.16 -18.59 12.30
N ALA A 152 10.89 -19.43 13.04
CA ALA A 152 10.95 -19.34 14.50
C ALA A 152 11.64 -18.05 14.96
N ALA A 153 12.76 -17.67 14.34
CA ALA A 153 13.46 -16.42 14.63
C ALA A 153 12.59 -15.19 14.31
N LEU A 154 11.87 -15.20 13.17
CA LEU A 154 10.90 -14.17 12.80
C LEU A 154 9.82 -14.04 13.89
N LYS A 155 9.22 -15.15 14.32
CA LYS A 155 8.20 -15.16 15.36
C LYS A 155 8.72 -14.64 16.69
N ASP A 156 9.92 -15.02 17.10
CA ASP A 156 10.57 -14.54 18.31
C ASP A 156 10.80 -13.04 18.24
N ASN A 157 11.34 -12.54 17.15
CA ASN A 157 11.57 -11.11 16.94
C ASN A 157 10.27 -10.29 16.93
N LEU A 158 9.21 -10.78 16.29
CA LEU A 158 7.90 -10.11 16.26
C LEU A 158 7.19 -10.13 17.64
N SER A 159 7.60 -11.03 18.54
CA SER A 159 7.02 -11.15 19.90
C SER A 159 7.69 -10.24 20.92
N LYS A 160 8.79 -9.56 20.57
CA LYS A 160 9.54 -8.69 21.49
C LYS A 160 8.87 -7.34 21.61
N ASP A 161 8.87 -6.79 22.83
CA ASP A 161 8.52 -5.41 23.08
C ASP A 161 9.73 -4.53 22.69
N TYR A 162 9.52 -3.61 21.77
CA TYR A 162 10.50 -2.61 21.39
C TYR A 162 10.08 -1.23 21.89
N GLU A 163 11.00 -0.52 22.55
CA GLU A 163 10.79 0.89 22.86
C GLU A 163 10.87 1.68 21.54
N LEU A 164 9.75 2.27 21.15
CA LEU A 164 9.76 3.21 20.03
C LEU A 164 10.54 4.46 20.45
N PRO A 165 11.39 5.01 19.56
CA PRO A 165 12.01 6.29 19.83
C PRO A 165 10.90 7.32 20.12
N ALA A 166 11.15 8.18 21.12
CA ALA A 166 10.23 9.27 21.39
C ALA A 166 9.95 10.03 20.07
N PRO A 167 8.71 10.45 19.80
CA PRO A 167 8.42 11.28 18.65
C PRO A 167 9.42 12.43 18.63
N ALA A 168 10.10 12.64 17.49
CA ALA A 168 10.89 13.84 17.30
C ALA A 168 9.96 15.01 17.61
N GLU A 169 10.40 15.93 18.49
CA GLU A 169 9.67 17.19 18.70
C GLU A 169 9.44 17.77 17.29
N GLU A 170 8.18 17.89 16.89
CA GLU A 170 7.85 18.55 15.65
C GLU A 170 8.51 19.92 15.70
N PRO A 171 9.26 20.33 14.65
CA PRO A 171 9.78 21.68 14.59
C PRO A 171 8.56 22.59 14.79
N GLY A 172 8.57 23.35 15.90
CA GLY A 172 7.42 24.15 16.30
C GLY A 172 6.86 24.87 15.09
N GLU A 173 5.55 24.79 14.89
CA GLU A 173 4.87 25.62 13.92
C GLU A 173 5.34 27.04 14.16
N GLU A 174 6.19 27.58 13.26
CA GLU A 174 6.41 29.00 13.19
C GLU A 174 5.03 29.61 12.95
N GLU A 175 4.48 30.29 13.95
CA GLU A 175 3.26 31.07 13.77
C GLU A 175 3.44 31.90 12.49
N PRO A 176 2.48 31.85 11.55
CA PRO A 176 2.57 32.67 10.36
C PRO A 176 2.73 34.13 10.81
N ALA A 177 3.84 34.75 10.41
CA ALA A 177 4.10 36.17 10.69
C ALA A 177 2.83 36.93 10.30
N GLU A 178 2.29 37.70 11.27
CA GLU A 178 1.18 38.63 11.06
C GLU A 178 1.49 39.49 9.82
N GLU A 179 0.84 39.17 8.69
CA GLU A 179 0.85 40.06 7.54
C GLU A 179 0.18 41.37 7.96
N THR A 180 0.95 42.40 8.11
CA THR A 180 0.43 43.76 8.18
C THR A 180 -0.41 44.04 6.95
N PRO A 181 -1.63 44.56 7.12
CA PRO A 181 -2.49 44.87 5.97
C PRO A 181 -1.82 45.83 5.02
N ALA A 182 -1.59 45.40 3.79
CA ALA A 182 -1.17 46.29 2.72
C ALA A 182 -2.29 47.32 2.46
N GLU A 183 -1.96 48.58 2.46
CA GLU A 183 -2.81 49.70 2.09
C GLU A 183 -3.44 49.41 0.71
N GLU A 184 -4.79 49.52 0.66
CA GLU A 184 -5.56 49.45 -0.57
C GLU A 184 -5.07 50.58 -1.55
N PRO A 185 -4.80 50.25 -2.82
CA PRO A 185 -4.62 51.29 -3.85
C PRO A 185 -5.99 51.84 -4.27
N GLU A 186 -6.08 53.16 -4.26
CA GLU A 186 -7.23 53.93 -4.67
C GLU A 186 -7.79 53.55 -6.06
N GLU A 187 -9.10 53.39 -6.14
CA GLU A 187 -9.86 53.18 -7.36
C GLU A 187 -9.62 54.30 -8.38
N GLN A 188 -9.20 53.97 -9.59
CA GLN A 188 -9.38 54.81 -10.77
C GLN A 188 -10.53 54.27 -11.62
N PRO A 189 -11.35 55.16 -12.22
CA PRO A 189 -12.64 54.77 -12.78
C PRO A 189 -12.56 54.11 -14.14
N ALA A 190 -13.56 53.28 -14.36
CA ALA A 190 -13.87 52.44 -15.51
C ALA A 190 -13.72 53.09 -16.88
N GLY A 191 -13.00 52.44 -17.76
CA GLY A 191 -13.11 52.64 -19.23
C GLY A 191 -13.99 51.55 -19.84
N GLU A 192 -14.88 51.98 -20.74
CA GLU A 192 -15.93 51.22 -21.42
C GLU A 192 -15.44 50.02 -22.22
N PRO A 193 -16.29 49.02 -22.43
CA PRO A 193 -15.96 47.80 -23.16
C PRO A 193 -16.12 47.96 -24.67
N ALA A 194 -15.18 47.51 -25.47
CA ALA A 194 -15.32 47.34 -26.91
C ALA A 194 -15.71 45.88 -27.27
N PRO A 195 -16.41 45.66 -28.41
CA PRO A 195 -17.30 44.55 -28.59
C PRO A 195 -16.63 43.27 -29.08
N SER A 196 -17.26 42.18 -28.70
CA SER A 196 -17.09 40.81 -29.15
C SER A 196 -17.34 40.61 -30.65
N THR A 197 -16.53 39.84 -31.34
CA THR A 197 -16.94 39.14 -32.56
C THR A 197 -16.72 37.64 -32.39
N PRO A 198 -17.65 36.83 -32.92
CA PRO A 198 -17.61 35.38 -32.80
C PRO A 198 -17.02 34.73 -34.05
N SER A 199 -16.42 33.59 -33.90
CA SER A 199 -16.18 32.66 -35.03
C SER A 199 -16.17 31.27 -34.43
N SER A 200 -17.23 30.51 -34.55
CA SER A 200 -17.65 29.56 -35.58
C SER A 200 -16.74 28.35 -35.67
N GLU A 201 -17.38 27.22 -35.22
CA GLU A 201 -17.62 25.99 -36.00
C GLU A 201 -16.34 25.15 -36.27
N ASP A 202 -16.29 23.91 -35.91
CA ASP A 202 -17.04 22.80 -36.49
C ASP A 202 -16.74 21.49 -35.68
N ALA A 203 -17.73 20.75 -35.36
CA ALA A 203 -17.73 19.32 -35.19
C ALA A 203 -18.37 18.74 -36.45
N PRO A 204 -18.52 17.47 -36.72
CA PRO A 204 -18.00 16.20 -36.21
C PRO A 204 -17.60 15.23 -37.35
N ALA A 205 -17.12 14.02 -37.03
CA ALA A 205 -17.36 12.80 -37.80
C ALA A 205 -16.82 11.61 -37.00
N ALA A 206 -17.59 10.75 -36.42
CA ALA A 206 -18.39 9.70 -37.01
C ALA A 206 -17.59 8.56 -37.65
N ALA A 207 -17.62 7.43 -36.92
CA ALA A 207 -17.86 6.06 -37.35
C ALA A 207 -17.16 5.54 -38.63
N GLU A 208 -16.54 4.40 -38.50
CA GLU A 208 -16.81 3.23 -39.31
C GLU A 208 -16.07 1.99 -38.82
N THR A 209 -16.82 0.99 -38.33
CA THR A 209 -16.54 -0.43 -38.55
C THR A 209 -17.04 -0.81 -39.96
N PRO A 210 -16.45 -1.81 -40.61
CA PRO A 210 -17.02 -3.13 -40.70
C PRO A 210 -15.97 -4.25 -40.60
N ALA A 211 -16.26 -5.33 -39.88
CA ALA A 211 -16.95 -6.54 -40.33
C ALA A 211 -16.21 -7.37 -41.40
N GLU A 212 -15.94 -8.63 -40.95
CA GLU A 212 -16.16 -9.87 -41.68
C GLU A 212 -15.16 -10.30 -42.77
N GLU A 213 -14.49 -11.40 -42.55
CA GLU A 213 -14.70 -12.66 -43.29
C GLU A 213 -13.74 -13.74 -42.83
N ALA A 214 -14.27 -14.84 -42.34
CA ALA A 214 -13.66 -16.16 -42.49
C ALA A 214 -14.10 -16.69 -43.90
N PRO A 215 -13.35 -17.58 -44.58
CA PRO A 215 -13.62 -19.00 -44.37
C PRO A 215 -12.40 -19.94 -44.54
N ALA A 216 -12.49 -21.08 -43.88
CA ALA A 216 -12.54 -22.49 -44.30
C ALA A 216 -11.36 -23.08 -45.09
N ALA A 217 -10.90 -24.19 -44.51
CA ALA A 217 -10.58 -25.52 -45.06
C ALA A 217 -9.42 -25.68 -46.07
N GLU A 218 -8.43 -26.49 -45.71
CA GLU A 218 -8.17 -27.89 -46.10
C GLU A 218 -7.29 -28.60 -45.09
#